data_d9f7f54a5d23f722b68ef4996c61bcb6
#
_entry.id   d9f7f54a5d23f722b68ef4996c61bcb6
#
_cell.length_a   1.000
_cell.length_b   1.000
_cell.length_c   1.000
_cell.angle_alpha   90.00
_cell.angle_beta   90.00
_cell.angle_gamma   90.00
#
_symmetry.space_group_name_H-M   'P 1'
#
loop_
_entity.id
_entity.type
_entity.pdbx_description
1 polymer ?
#
loop_
_entity_poly.entity_id
_entity_poly.type
_entity_poly.pdbx_seq_one_letter_code
_entity_poly.pdbx_strand_id
1 'polypeptide(L)'
;MLKATDAPQKDAVASSTGDGISAHGINVTYRNGHTALWDASFEIPRGSITALVGVNGAGKSTLFKAIMGFVPVDGGDIRILNLAAEIALKKNYVAYVPQSEDVDWNFPVLVEEVVMMGRYGKMGFLRKASARDYEAVDEALKRVGMDNYRTRQIGELSGGQRKRVFLARALAQDGQVILLDEPFAGVDVRTETQMIDLLRDLRDEGRVILISTHNLGTVPEFCDQSVLINQTILGYGPTHKVFTRENLERTFEGVLRHLTIPAQTLHTDGDDRKVTILTDDERPFVQYGDEVQTTDHDE
;
A
#
# COMPACT_ATOMS: atom_id res chain seq x y z
N MET A 1 25.72 -24.80 -29.28
CA MET A 1 26.14 -24.84 -27.87
C MET A 1 25.86 -23.47 -27.26
N LEU A 2 24.66 -23.26 -26.76
CA LEU A 2 24.25 -22.05 -26.05
C LEU A 2 24.48 -22.32 -24.56
N LYS A 3 25.28 -21.46 -23.95
CA LYS A 3 25.57 -21.51 -22.51
C LYS A 3 24.29 -21.21 -21.72
N ALA A 4 23.97 -22.07 -20.78
CA ALA A 4 22.97 -21.85 -19.76
C ALA A 4 23.36 -20.60 -18.96
N THR A 5 22.46 -19.62 -18.92
CA THR A 5 22.56 -18.46 -18.05
C THR A 5 22.12 -18.87 -16.65
N ASP A 6 23.00 -18.71 -15.68
CA ASP A 6 22.73 -18.95 -14.27
C ASP A 6 21.48 -18.17 -13.80
N ALA A 7 20.51 -18.89 -13.30
CA ALA A 7 19.39 -18.29 -12.58
C ALA A 7 19.91 -17.72 -11.24
N PRO A 8 19.50 -16.50 -10.85
CA PRO A 8 19.93 -15.94 -9.58
C PRO A 8 19.36 -16.75 -8.42
N GLN A 9 20.25 -17.11 -7.50
CA GLN A 9 19.94 -17.77 -6.23
C GLN A 9 18.93 -16.92 -5.43
N LYS A 10 17.77 -17.51 -5.14
CA LYS A 10 16.78 -16.95 -4.21
C LYS A 10 17.34 -17.11 -2.79
N ASP A 11 17.96 -16.08 -2.26
CA ASP A 11 18.23 -16.01 -0.82
C ASP A 11 16.91 -15.73 -0.09
N ALA A 12 16.19 -16.82 0.18
CA ALA A 12 15.02 -16.80 1.04
C ALA A 12 15.49 -16.64 2.49
N VAL A 13 15.44 -15.43 3.01
CA VAL A 13 15.48 -15.22 4.46
C VAL A 13 14.17 -15.74 5.03
N ALA A 14 14.23 -16.89 5.67
CA ALA A 14 13.14 -17.49 6.43
C ALA A 14 12.77 -16.54 7.59
N SER A 15 11.76 -15.69 7.39
CA SER A 15 11.05 -14.99 8.45
C SER A 15 9.69 -15.65 8.63
N SER A 16 9.25 -15.79 9.87
CA SER A 16 8.00 -16.37 10.35
C SER A 16 6.88 -16.32 9.31
N THR A 17 6.40 -17.49 8.89
CA THR A 17 5.32 -17.75 7.94
C THR A 17 4.19 -16.73 8.06
N GLY A 18 3.97 -15.97 7.01
CA GLY A 18 3.08 -14.82 6.99
C GLY A 18 1.62 -15.14 7.28
N ASP A 19 1.19 -14.82 8.48
CA ASP A 19 -0.23 -14.81 8.87
C ASP A 19 -1.02 -13.68 8.18
N GLY A 20 -0.42 -12.89 7.28
CA GLY A 20 -1.01 -11.73 6.63
C GLY A 20 -1.54 -12.03 5.22
N ILE A 21 -0.79 -11.62 4.19
CA ILE A 21 -1.09 -11.93 2.79
C ILE A 21 0.07 -12.76 2.23
N SER A 22 -0.22 -13.86 1.57
CA SER A 22 0.75 -14.60 0.77
C SER A 22 0.22 -14.82 -0.65
N ALA A 23 1.09 -14.65 -1.62
CA ALA A 23 0.81 -14.88 -3.04
C ALA A 23 1.94 -15.73 -3.61
N HIS A 24 1.61 -16.76 -4.36
CA HIS A 24 2.58 -17.69 -4.94
C HIS A 24 2.29 -17.92 -6.42
N GLY A 25 3.23 -17.54 -7.28
CA GLY A 25 3.19 -17.80 -8.71
C GLY A 25 2.00 -17.15 -9.42
N ILE A 26 1.59 -15.95 -9.00
CA ILE A 26 0.40 -15.28 -9.53
C ILE A 26 0.63 -14.83 -10.96
N ASN A 27 -0.28 -15.27 -11.85
CA ASN A 27 -0.34 -14.84 -13.23
C ASN A 27 -1.70 -14.20 -13.51
N VAL A 28 -1.69 -13.03 -14.17
CA VAL A 28 -2.91 -12.33 -14.58
C VAL A 28 -2.74 -11.84 -16.00
N THR A 29 -3.59 -12.37 -16.91
CA THR A 29 -3.66 -11.95 -18.31
C THR A 29 -5.05 -11.41 -18.61
N TYR A 30 -5.11 -10.18 -19.10
CA TYR A 30 -6.37 -9.57 -19.49
C TYR A 30 -6.91 -10.16 -20.81
N ARG A 31 -8.21 -10.01 -21.05
CA ARG A 31 -8.90 -10.54 -22.26
C ARG A 31 -8.30 -10.07 -23.60
N ASN A 32 -7.60 -8.94 -23.60
CA ASN A 32 -6.90 -8.43 -24.78
C ASN A 32 -5.52 -9.10 -25.02
N GLY A 33 -5.17 -10.13 -24.23
CA GLY A 33 -3.90 -10.85 -24.32
C GLY A 33 -2.73 -10.19 -23.59
N HIS A 34 -2.94 -9.04 -22.93
CA HIS A 34 -1.89 -8.38 -22.15
C HIS A 34 -1.71 -9.08 -20.79
N THR A 35 -0.52 -9.63 -20.56
CA THR A 35 -0.12 -10.20 -19.26
C THR A 35 0.39 -9.07 -18.38
N ALA A 36 -0.37 -8.75 -17.34
CA ALA A 36 -0.05 -7.68 -16.41
C ALA A 36 0.76 -8.16 -15.20
N LEU A 37 0.63 -9.43 -14.82
CA LEU A 37 1.42 -10.09 -13.77
C LEU A 37 1.83 -11.48 -14.24
N TRP A 38 3.08 -11.84 -13.98
CA TRP A 38 3.61 -13.18 -14.23
C TRP A 38 4.51 -13.63 -13.08
N ASP A 39 4.35 -14.88 -12.64
CA ASP A 39 5.12 -15.53 -11.56
C ASP A 39 5.32 -14.64 -10.31
N ALA A 40 4.31 -13.83 -9.97
CA ALA A 40 4.40 -12.89 -8.85
C ALA A 40 4.24 -13.64 -7.52
N SER A 41 5.29 -13.60 -6.67
CA SER A 41 5.31 -14.29 -5.38
C SER A 41 5.84 -13.37 -4.29
N PHE A 42 5.09 -13.24 -3.17
CA PHE A 42 5.48 -12.44 -2.01
C PHE A 42 4.73 -12.86 -0.75
N GLU A 43 5.24 -12.44 0.39
CA GLU A 43 4.60 -12.62 1.69
C GLU A 43 4.61 -11.31 2.48
N ILE A 44 3.50 -11.01 3.13
CA ILE A 44 3.31 -9.84 4.01
C ILE A 44 2.91 -10.35 5.38
N PRO A 45 3.66 -10.03 6.43
CA PRO A 45 3.34 -10.47 7.79
C PRO A 45 2.15 -9.69 8.36
N ARG A 46 1.52 -10.25 9.38
CA ARG A 46 0.49 -9.57 10.16
C ARG A 46 1.09 -8.44 11.02
N GLY A 47 0.31 -7.40 11.28
CA GLY A 47 0.79 -6.25 12.06
C GLY A 47 1.93 -5.52 11.35
N SER A 48 1.80 -5.29 10.04
CA SER A 48 2.79 -4.55 9.27
C SER A 48 2.15 -3.57 8.29
N ILE A 49 2.86 -2.49 8.01
CA ILE A 49 2.61 -1.58 6.90
C ILE A 49 3.59 -1.95 5.80
N THR A 50 3.06 -2.36 4.65
CA THR A 50 3.85 -2.78 3.48
C THR A 50 3.66 -1.81 2.33
N ALA A 51 4.75 -1.29 1.78
CA ALA A 51 4.73 -0.51 0.56
C ALA A 51 4.77 -1.42 -0.68
N LEU A 52 3.86 -1.24 -1.62
CA LEU A 52 3.90 -1.80 -2.97
C LEU A 52 4.42 -0.74 -3.92
N VAL A 53 5.65 -0.91 -4.40
CA VAL A 53 6.40 0.10 -5.14
C VAL A 53 6.76 -0.41 -6.53
N GLY A 54 6.55 0.43 -7.54
CA GLY A 54 6.89 0.12 -8.94
C GLY A 54 6.40 1.23 -9.87
N VAL A 55 6.89 1.22 -11.10
CA VAL A 55 6.52 2.20 -12.14
C VAL A 55 5.03 2.18 -12.46
N ASN A 56 4.56 3.22 -13.14
CA ASN A 56 3.21 3.20 -13.72
C ASN A 56 3.11 2.06 -14.74
N GLY A 57 2.06 1.25 -14.63
CA GLY A 57 1.92 0.04 -15.46
C GLY A 57 2.63 -1.21 -14.92
N ALA A 58 3.37 -1.13 -13.81
CA ALA A 58 4.07 -2.28 -13.20
C ALA A 58 3.15 -3.40 -12.68
N GLY A 59 1.83 -3.21 -12.70
CA GLY A 59 0.87 -4.22 -12.24
C GLY A 59 0.34 -4.01 -10.81
N LYS A 60 0.67 -2.89 -10.12
CA LYS A 60 0.20 -2.59 -8.75
C LYS A 60 -1.32 -2.71 -8.59
N SER A 61 -2.07 -1.95 -9.39
CA SER A 61 -3.54 -1.99 -9.33
C SER A 61 -4.12 -3.32 -9.82
N THR A 62 -3.41 -4.04 -10.70
CA THR A 62 -3.79 -5.41 -11.10
C THR A 62 -3.63 -6.37 -9.95
N LEU A 63 -2.55 -6.26 -9.16
CA LEU A 63 -2.35 -7.07 -7.96
C LEU A 63 -3.45 -6.82 -6.92
N PHE A 64 -3.80 -5.56 -6.66
CA PHE A 64 -4.94 -5.24 -5.78
C PHE A 64 -6.25 -5.85 -6.29
N LYS A 65 -6.51 -5.73 -7.60
CA LYS A 65 -7.70 -6.32 -8.23
C LYS A 65 -7.71 -7.84 -8.13
N ALA A 66 -6.55 -8.49 -8.26
CA ALA A 66 -6.41 -9.94 -8.08
C ALA A 66 -6.69 -10.36 -6.62
N ILE A 67 -6.11 -9.66 -5.64
CA ILE A 67 -6.36 -9.91 -4.21
C ILE A 67 -7.85 -9.73 -3.89
N MET A 68 -8.51 -8.73 -4.47
CA MET A 68 -9.95 -8.44 -4.31
C MET A 68 -10.87 -9.36 -5.14
N GLY A 69 -10.31 -10.23 -5.98
CA GLY A 69 -11.11 -11.10 -6.85
C GLY A 69 -11.84 -10.35 -7.99
N PHE A 70 -11.44 -9.11 -8.30
CA PHE A 70 -12.02 -8.32 -9.40
C PHE A 70 -11.49 -8.75 -10.77
N VAL A 71 -10.34 -9.39 -10.82
CA VAL A 71 -9.76 -10.01 -12.00
C VAL A 71 -9.44 -11.48 -11.68
N PRO A 72 -9.65 -12.41 -12.63
CA PRO A 72 -9.26 -13.79 -12.43
C PRO A 72 -7.75 -13.93 -12.38
N VAL A 73 -7.28 -14.91 -11.61
CA VAL A 73 -5.88 -15.33 -11.56
C VAL A 73 -5.75 -16.57 -12.45
N ASP A 74 -4.89 -16.50 -13.47
CA ASP A 74 -4.71 -17.61 -14.44
C ASP A 74 -3.84 -18.74 -13.88
N GLY A 75 -3.02 -18.44 -12.86
CA GLY A 75 -2.15 -19.39 -12.18
C GLY A 75 -1.68 -18.87 -10.84
N GLY A 76 -1.28 -19.79 -9.95
CA GLY A 76 -0.86 -19.47 -8.59
C GLY A 76 -2.02 -19.45 -7.59
N ASP A 77 -1.73 -19.03 -6.35
CA ASP A 77 -2.73 -18.88 -5.28
C ASP A 77 -2.46 -17.65 -4.42
N ILE A 78 -3.56 -17.08 -3.89
CA ILE A 78 -3.53 -15.97 -2.94
C ILE A 78 -4.21 -16.42 -1.65
N ARG A 79 -3.49 -16.26 -0.55
CA ARG A 79 -4.02 -16.49 0.79
C ARG A 79 -4.03 -15.19 1.59
N ILE A 80 -5.06 -15.02 2.39
CA ILE A 80 -5.29 -13.87 3.26
C ILE A 80 -5.62 -14.43 4.65
N LEU A 81 -4.79 -14.12 5.64
CA LEU A 81 -4.93 -14.66 7.01
C LEU A 81 -5.05 -16.19 7.02
N ASN A 82 -4.20 -16.87 6.25
CA ASN A 82 -4.18 -18.32 6.04
C ASN A 82 -5.44 -18.92 5.36
N LEU A 83 -6.39 -18.08 4.92
CA LEU A 83 -7.57 -18.50 4.16
C LEU A 83 -7.35 -18.26 2.67
N ALA A 84 -8.01 -19.05 1.82
CA ALA A 84 -8.12 -18.69 0.40
C ALA A 84 -8.76 -17.30 0.26
N ALA A 85 -8.27 -16.47 -0.68
CA ALA A 85 -8.72 -15.09 -0.84
C ALA A 85 -10.24 -14.95 -0.93
N GLU A 86 -10.91 -15.83 -1.68
CA GLU A 86 -12.37 -15.84 -1.81
C GLU A 86 -13.10 -16.02 -0.45
N ILE A 87 -12.54 -16.82 0.45
CA ILE A 87 -13.12 -17.07 1.78
C ILE A 87 -12.92 -15.82 2.65
N ALA A 88 -11.73 -15.22 2.62
CA ALA A 88 -11.43 -14.01 3.37
C ALA A 88 -12.31 -12.83 2.92
N LEU A 89 -12.52 -12.68 1.62
CA LEU A 89 -13.41 -11.66 1.03
C LEU A 89 -14.86 -11.86 1.47
N LYS A 90 -15.39 -13.08 1.40
CA LYS A 90 -16.76 -13.42 1.87
C LYS A 90 -16.95 -13.12 3.36
N LYS A 91 -15.87 -13.21 4.15
CA LYS A 91 -15.87 -12.85 5.58
C LYS A 91 -15.68 -11.36 5.84
N ASN A 92 -15.58 -10.53 4.80
CA ASN A 92 -15.29 -9.09 4.90
C ASN A 92 -13.97 -8.77 5.65
N TYR A 93 -12.97 -9.65 5.55
CA TYR A 93 -11.67 -9.43 6.19
C TYR A 93 -10.80 -8.43 5.45
N VAL A 94 -11.10 -8.14 4.18
CA VAL A 94 -10.34 -7.21 3.34
C VAL A 94 -11.15 -5.97 3.06
N ALA A 95 -10.61 -4.82 3.44
CA ALA A 95 -11.12 -3.50 3.07
C ALA A 95 -10.22 -2.91 1.97
N TYR A 96 -10.81 -2.27 0.96
CA TYR A 96 -10.08 -1.69 -0.16
C TYR A 96 -10.49 -0.24 -0.40
N VAL A 97 -9.48 0.61 -0.54
CA VAL A 97 -9.62 2.02 -0.95
C VAL A 97 -8.88 2.18 -2.27
N PRO A 98 -9.58 2.30 -3.40
CA PRO A 98 -8.97 2.49 -4.73
C PRO A 98 -8.38 3.89 -4.88
N GLN A 99 -7.49 4.06 -5.85
CA GLN A 99 -6.86 5.34 -6.21
C GLN A 99 -7.88 6.41 -6.60
N SER A 100 -8.86 6.03 -7.41
CA SER A 100 -9.99 6.86 -7.80
C SER A 100 -11.29 6.14 -7.50
N GLU A 101 -12.22 6.84 -6.91
CA GLU A 101 -13.58 6.33 -6.73
C GLU A 101 -14.41 6.81 -7.93
N ASP A 102 -14.99 5.85 -8.66
CA ASP A 102 -16.00 6.13 -9.69
C ASP A 102 -17.33 6.54 -9.02
N VAL A 103 -17.31 7.72 -8.41
CA VAL A 103 -18.46 8.30 -7.71
C VAL A 103 -18.92 9.52 -8.48
N ASP A 104 -20.21 9.62 -8.73
CA ASP A 104 -20.82 10.87 -9.15
C ASP A 104 -20.80 11.85 -7.97
N TRP A 105 -19.84 12.76 -7.99
CA TRP A 105 -19.67 13.77 -6.93
C TRP A 105 -20.86 14.73 -6.78
N ASN A 106 -21.74 14.78 -7.77
CA ASN A 106 -22.99 15.58 -7.71
C ASN A 106 -24.12 14.81 -7.04
N PHE A 107 -23.94 13.51 -6.79
CA PHE A 107 -24.94 12.72 -6.07
C PHE A 107 -25.00 13.17 -4.60
N PRO A 108 -26.16 13.54 -4.07
CA PRO A 108 -26.30 14.16 -2.74
C PRO A 108 -26.23 13.13 -1.61
N VAL A 109 -25.10 12.41 -1.50
CA VAL A 109 -24.85 11.45 -0.43
C VAL A 109 -24.09 12.11 0.72
N LEU A 110 -24.51 11.84 1.94
CA LEU A 110 -23.86 12.37 3.14
C LEU A 110 -22.60 11.57 3.51
N VAL A 111 -21.66 12.23 4.16
CA VAL A 111 -20.42 11.60 4.64
C VAL A 111 -20.70 10.37 5.49
N GLU A 112 -21.65 10.44 6.44
CA GLU A 112 -22.02 9.30 7.28
C GLU A 112 -22.62 8.13 6.48
N GLU A 113 -23.34 8.42 5.40
CA GLU A 113 -23.92 7.39 4.53
C GLU A 113 -22.82 6.66 3.73
N VAL A 114 -21.81 7.40 3.24
CA VAL A 114 -20.63 6.80 2.59
C VAL A 114 -19.89 5.88 3.55
N VAL A 115 -19.67 6.30 4.79
CA VAL A 115 -18.98 5.47 5.79
C VAL A 115 -19.85 4.27 6.18
N MET A 116 -21.18 4.45 6.28
CA MET A 116 -22.14 3.38 6.56
C MET A 116 -22.12 2.27 5.48
N MET A 117 -21.77 2.58 4.22
CA MET A 117 -21.61 1.57 3.17
C MET A 117 -20.56 0.51 3.56
N GLY A 118 -19.54 0.88 4.34
CA GLY A 118 -18.56 -0.07 4.89
C GLY A 118 -19.20 -1.16 5.77
N ARG A 119 -20.36 -0.89 6.36
CA ARG A 119 -21.09 -1.84 7.22
C ARG A 119 -21.97 -2.82 6.46
N TYR A 120 -22.25 -2.58 5.17
CA TYR A 120 -23.21 -3.38 4.39
C TYR A 120 -22.90 -4.89 4.38
N GLY A 121 -21.63 -5.26 4.40
CA GLY A 121 -21.23 -6.66 4.48
C GLY A 121 -21.52 -7.34 5.82
N LYS A 122 -21.75 -6.56 6.89
CA LYS A 122 -22.08 -7.04 8.24
C LYS A 122 -23.57 -6.93 8.57
N MET A 123 -24.36 -6.25 7.71
CA MET A 123 -25.81 -6.12 7.86
C MET A 123 -26.52 -7.36 7.31
N GLY A 124 -27.68 -7.69 7.89
CA GLY A 124 -28.53 -8.75 7.40
C GLY A 124 -29.13 -8.45 6.02
N PHE A 125 -29.98 -9.38 5.53
CA PHE A 125 -30.60 -9.30 4.19
C PHE A 125 -31.32 -7.97 3.90
N LEU A 126 -31.99 -7.41 4.90
CA LEU A 126 -32.71 -6.12 4.77
C LEU A 126 -31.78 -4.89 4.85
N ARG A 127 -30.51 -5.08 5.07
CA ARG A 127 -29.49 -4.00 5.21
C ARG A 127 -29.93 -2.87 6.14
N LYS A 128 -30.67 -3.20 7.21
CA LYS A 128 -31.08 -2.24 8.21
C LYS A 128 -29.93 -2.04 9.21
N ALA A 129 -29.44 -0.81 9.34
CA ALA A 129 -28.38 -0.47 10.28
C ALA A 129 -28.85 -0.68 11.74
N SER A 130 -28.00 -1.28 12.54
CA SER A 130 -28.16 -1.46 14.00
C SER A 130 -27.40 -0.37 14.77
N ALA A 131 -27.62 -0.27 16.07
CA ALA A 131 -26.85 0.66 16.93
C ALA A 131 -25.33 0.43 16.80
N ARG A 132 -24.89 -0.83 16.71
CA ARG A 132 -23.46 -1.16 16.51
C ARG A 132 -22.90 -0.64 15.19
N ASP A 133 -23.72 -0.55 14.14
CA ASP A 133 -23.28 -0.02 12.85
C ASP A 133 -23.10 1.50 12.94
N TYR A 134 -23.98 2.20 13.62
CA TYR A 134 -23.83 3.64 13.89
C TYR A 134 -22.60 3.93 14.79
N GLU A 135 -22.39 3.14 15.83
CA GLU A 135 -21.19 3.25 16.69
C GLU A 135 -19.91 3.06 15.89
N ALA A 136 -19.85 2.06 15.00
CA ALA A 136 -18.70 1.84 14.13
C ALA A 136 -18.46 2.99 13.16
N VAL A 137 -19.51 3.62 12.61
CA VAL A 137 -19.41 4.81 11.77
C VAL A 137 -18.89 6.00 12.56
N ASP A 138 -19.42 6.22 13.78
CA ASP A 138 -18.98 7.30 14.65
C ASP A 138 -17.51 7.18 15.01
N GLU A 139 -17.07 5.98 15.36
CA GLU A 139 -15.67 5.71 15.68
C GLU A 139 -14.77 5.92 14.44
N ALA A 140 -15.16 5.38 13.30
CA ALA A 140 -14.40 5.54 12.06
C ALA A 140 -14.25 7.01 11.66
N LEU A 141 -15.33 7.81 11.76
CA LEU A 141 -15.29 9.24 11.46
C LEU A 141 -14.38 10.00 12.44
N LYS A 142 -14.43 9.68 13.72
CA LYS A 142 -13.54 10.27 14.74
C LYS A 142 -12.07 9.95 14.47
N ARG A 143 -11.75 8.70 14.15
CA ARG A 143 -10.36 8.27 13.86
C ARG A 143 -9.74 9.01 12.69
N VAL A 144 -10.53 9.39 11.69
CA VAL A 144 -10.03 10.17 10.53
C VAL A 144 -10.26 11.68 10.68
N GLY A 145 -10.78 12.16 11.82
CA GLY A 145 -11.08 13.59 12.07
C GLY A 145 -12.13 14.18 11.13
N MET A 146 -13.16 13.40 10.81
CA MET A 146 -14.26 13.79 9.92
C MET A 146 -15.64 13.81 10.59
N ASP A 147 -15.69 13.66 11.91
CA ASP A 147 -16.92 13.64 12.71
C ASP A 147 -17.77 14.93 12.56
N ASN A 148 -17.12 16.09 12.48
CA ASN A 148 -17.79 17.38 12.27
C ASN A 148 -18.34 17.57 10.85
N TYR A 149 -18.01 16.66 9.92
CA TYR A 149 -18.45 16.70 8.52
C TYR A 149 -19.54 15.67 8.21
N ARG A 150 -20.00 14.89 9.20
CA ARG A 150 -20.88 13.73 9.00
C ARG A 150 -22.14 14.01 8.18
N THR A 151 -22.74 15.19 8.36
CA THR A 151 -23.98 15.62 7.68
C THR A 151 -23.74 16.46 6.42
N ARG A 152 -22.47 16.63 6.00
CA ARG A 152 -22.15 17.29 4.72
C ARG A 152 -22.25 16.30 3.57
N GLN A 153 -22.55 16.84 2.39
CA GLN A 153 -22.48 16.04 1.17
C GLN A 153 -21.03 15.77 0.80
N ILE A 154 -20.74 14.56 0.29
CA ILE A 154 -19.38 14.16 -0.12
C ILE A 154 -18.81 15.08 -1.20
N GLY A 155 -19.67 15.62 -2.07
CA GLY A 155 -19.29 16.55 -3.14
C GLY A 155 -18.74 17.89 -2.64
N GLU A 156 -19.10 18.32 -1.43
CA GLU A 156 -18.64 19.57 -0.81
C GLU A 156 -17.25 19.49 -0.19
N LEU A 157 -16.68 18.28 -0.12
CA LEU A 157 -15.40 18.03 0.53
C LEU A 157 -14.23 18.28 -0.41
N SER A 158 -13.08 18.72 0.15
CA SER A 158 -11.80 18.73 -0.56
C SER A 158 -11.33 17.32 -0.89
N GLY A 159 -10.39 17.17 -1.85
CA GLY A 159 -9.83 15.87 -2.21
C GLY A 159 -9.26 15.10 -1.01
N GLY A 160 -8.47 15.75 -0.15
CA GLY A 160 -7.94 15.13 1.05
C GLY A 160 -9.01 14.75 2.09
N GLN A 161 -10.08 15.54 2.22
CA GLN A 161 -11.22 15.19 3.06
C GLN A 161 -11.97 13.97 2.51
N ARG A 162 -12.20 13.90 1.20
CA ARG A 162 -12.80 12.73 0.55
C ARG A 162 -12.00 11.47 0.81
N LYS A 163 -10.67 11.50 0.64
CA LYS A 163 -9.80 10.35 0.93
C LYS A 163 -9.92 9.88 2.37
N ARG A 164 -10.00 10.80 3.34
CA ARG A 164 -10.24 10.44 4.74
C ARG A 164 -11.61 9.79 4.95
N VAL A 165 -12.66 10.24 4.26
CA VAL A 165 -13.99 9.61 4.33
C VAL A 165 -13.96 8.19 3.77
N PHE A 166 -13.26 7.94 2.66
CA PHE A 166 -13.12 6.58 2.12
C PHE A 166 -12.26 5.68 3.00
N LEU A 167 -11.25 6.24 3.67
CA LEU A 167 -10.51 5.53 4.71
C LEU A 167 -11.43 5.19 5.89
N ALA A 168 -12.28 6.13 6.35
CA ALA A 168 -13.29 5.86 7.39
C ALA A 168 -14.26 4.75 6.96
N ARG A 169 -14.70 4.70 5.70
CA ARG A 169 -15.51 3.61 5.17
C ARG A 169 -14.81 2.25 5.30
N ALA A 170 -13.51 2.20 4.98
CA ALA A 170 -12.71 0.99 5.14
C ALA A 170 -12.54 0.60 6.62
N LEU A 171 -12.37 1.58 7.52
CA LEU A 171 -12.32 1.34 8.97
C LEU A 171 -13.65 0.83 9.50
N ALA A 172 -14.77 1.43 9.09
CA ALA A 172 -16.12 1.00 9.50
C ALA A 172 -16.41 -0.45 9.08
N GLN A 173 -15.84 -0.92 7.95
CA GLN A 173 -15.91 -2.32 7.54
C GLN A 173 -15.24 -3.24 8.56
N ASP A 174 -14.25 -2.72 9.33
CA ASP A 174 -13.50 -3.44 10.35
C ASP A 174 -12.81 -4.68 9.76
N GLY A 175 -12.15 -4.47 8.60
CA GLY A 175 -11.33 -5.47 7.93
C GLY A 175 -10.00 -5.65 8.67
N GLN A 176 -9.48 -6.87 8.68
CA GLN A 176 -8.16 -7.19 9.25
C GLN A 176 -7.03 -6.89 8.26
N VAL A 177 -7.36 -6.81 6.98
CA VAL A 177 -6.45 -6.44 5.88
C VAL A 177 -6.99 -5.17 5.22
N ILE A 178 -6.15 -4.16 5.04
CA ILE A 178 -6.50 -2.89 4.44
C ILE A 178 -5.60 -2.66 3.23
N LEU A 179 -6.20 -2.57 2.06
CA LEU A 179 -5.52 -2.28 0.80
C LEU A 179 -5.78 -0.81 0.43
N LEU A 180 -4.73 -0.04 0.22
CA LEU A 180 -4.78 1.39 -0.09
C LEU A 180 -4.04 1.66 -1.40
N ASP A 181 -4.76 2.07 -2.44
CA ASP A 181 -4.17 2.38 -3.74
C ASP A 181 -3.91 3.88 -3.84
N GLU A 182 -2.65 4.30 -3.72
CA GLU A 182 -2.17 5.69 -3.72
C GLU A 182 -2.94 6.63 -2.77
N PRO A 183 -3.03 6.30 -1.47
CA PRO A 183 -3.88 7.05 -0.54
C PRO A 183 -3.44 8.49 -0.32
N PHE A 184 -2.16 8.81 -0.54
CA PHE A 184 -1.58 10.13 -0.26
C PHE A 184 -1.52 11.05 -1.49
N ALA A 185 -1.82 10.57 -2.71
CA ALA A 185 -1.77 11.38 -3.91
C ALA A 185 -2.70 12.60 -3.80
N GLY A 186 -2.17 13.81 -4.00
CA GLY A 186 -2.93 15.06 -3.92
C GLY A 186 -3.42 15.46 -2.52
N VAL A 187 -2.81 14.90 -1.47
CA VAL A 187 -3.08 15.23 -0.06
C VAL A 187 -2.00 16.18 0.45
N ASP A 188 -2.36 17.15 1.28
CA ASP A 188 -1.41 18.04 1.93
C ASP A 188 -0.60 17.31 3.02
N VAL A 189 0.61 17.81 3.33
CA VAL A 189 1.56 17.18 4.26
C VAL A 189 0.94 16.90 5.63
N ARG A 190 0.13 17.83 6.16
CA ARG A 190 -0.49 17.67 7.47
C ARG A 190 -1.49 16.50 7.48
N THR A 191 -2.30 16.43 6.43
CA THR A 191 -3.28 15.33 6.29
C THR A 191 -2.57 14.01 6.06
N GLU A 192 -1.48 13.98 5.26
CA GLU A 192 -0.64 12.80 5.06
C GLU A 192 -0.08 12.28 6.39
N THR A 193 0.53 13.16 7.22
CA THR A 193 1.05 12.80 8.55
C THR A 193 -0.04 12.18 9.43
N GLN A 194 -1.22 12.81 9.49
CA GLN A 194 -2.34 12.27 10.28
C GLN A 194 -2.81 10.89 9.80
N MET A 195 -2.80 10.67 8.48
CA MET A 195 -3.13 9.36 7.92
C MET A 195 -2.05 8.32 8.23
N ILE A 196 -0.78 8.68 8.17
CA ILE A 196 0.33 7.79 8.53
C ILE A 196 0.24 7.38 10.00
N ASP A 197 -0.01 8.33 10.92
CA ASP A 197 -0.18 8.01 12.34
C ASP A 197 -1.35 7.05 12.56
N LEU A 198 -2.47 7.27 11.89
CA LEU A 198 -3.60 6.34 11.94
C LEU A 198 -3.23 4.94 11.42
N LEU A 199 -2.44 4.85 10.34
CA LEU A 199 -2.00 3.56 9.81
C LEU A 199 -1.05 2.84 10.78
N ARG A 200 -0.20 3.58 11.50
CA ARG A 200 0.64 3.02 12.57
C ARG A 200 -0.22 2.44 13.71
N ASP A 201 -1.24 3.17 14.16
CA ASP A 201 -2.17 2.66 15.17
C ASP A 201 -2.85 1.36 14.72
N LEU A 202 -3.31 1.30 13.46
CA LEU A 202 -3.93 0.12 12.88
C LEU A 202 -2.96 -1.07 12.77
N ARG A 203 -1.69 -0.81 12.42
CA ARG A 203 -0.63 -1.81 12.45
C ARG A 203 -0.45 -2.38 13.86
N ASP A 204 -0.39 -1.50 14.86
CA ASP A 204 -0.19 -1.88 16.26
C ASP A 204 -1.41 -2.63 16.83
N GLU A 205 -2.59 -2.43 16.26
CA GLU A 205 -3.79 -3.27 16.48
C GLU A 205 -3.64 -4.68 15.80
N GLY A 206 -2.56 -4.94 15.08
CA GLY A 206 -2.28 -6.21 14.41
C GLY A 206 -2.92 -6.34 13.02
N ARG A 207 -3.35 -5.26 12.38
CA ARG A 207 -3.87 -5.28 11.01
C ARG A 207 -2.74 -5.40 9.99
N VAL A 208 -3.08 -5.94 8.83
CA VAL A 208 -2.19 -5.99 7.67
C VAL A 208 -2.54 -4.81 6.77
N ILE A 209 -1.56 -3.98 6.43
CA ILE A 209 -1.78 -2.80 5.59
C ILE A 209 -0.86 -2.90 4.38
N LEU A 210 -1.45 -2.88 3.18
CA LEU A 210 -0.72 -2.85 1.91
C LEU A 210 -1.06 -1.56 1.18
N ILE A 211 -0.04 -0.73 0.91
CA ILE A 211 -0.19 0.59 0.31
C ILE A 211 0.58 0.63 -1.00
N SER A 212 -0.09 0.93 -2.12
CA SER A 212 0.65 1.33 -3.31
C SER A 212 1.08 2.78 -3.18
N THR A 213 2.30 3.07 -3.58
CA THR A 213 2.84 4.43 -3.61
C THR A 213 3.91 4.57 -4.68
N HIS A 214 4.02 5.75 -5.24
CA HIS A 214 5.15 6.20 -6.05
C HIS A 214 6.02 7.23 -5.30
N ASN A 215 5.62 7.64 -4.07
CA ASN A 215 6.40 8.52 -3.23
C ASN A 215 7.51 7.73 -2.50
N LEU A 216 8.69 7.66 -3.14
CA LEU A 216 9.82 6.87 -2.64
C LEU A 216 10.37 7.41 -1.31
N GLY A 217 10.33 8.72 -1.11
CA GLY A 217 10.91 9.36 0.07
C GLY A 217 10.23 9.01 1.38
N THR A 218 8.93 8.69 1.36
CA THR A 218 8.17 8.40 2.58
C THR A 218 8.17 6.92 2.96
N VAL A 219 8.49 6.02 2.02
CA VAL A 219 8.46 4.56 2.29
C VAL A 219 9.33 4.16 3.47
N PRO A 220 10.62 4.57 3.57
CA PRO A 220 11.46 4.21 4.72
C PRO A 220 11.01 4.80 6.05
N GLU A 221 10.19 5.88 6.03
CA GLU A 221 9.79 6.59 7.24
C GLU A 221 8.70 5.84 8.04
N PHE A 222 7.84 5.05 7.37
CA PHE A 222 6.69 4.44 8.05
C PHE A 222 6.34 3.02 7.60
N CYS A 223 6.94 2.50 6.51
CA CYS A 223 6.67 1.16 6.04
C CYS A 223 7.66 0.15 6.62
N ASP A 224 7.14 -0.87 7.31
CA ASP A 224 7.93 -1.96 7.89
C ASP A 224 8.48 -2.89 6.80
N GLN A 225 7.67 -3.12 5.75
CA GLN A 225 7.94 -4.02 4.66
C GLN A 225 7.82 -3.30 3.31
N SER A 226 8.49 -3.82 2.30
CA SER A 226 8.37 -3.34 0.91
C SER A 226 8.24 -4.52 -0.05
N VAL A 227 7.41 -4.33 -1.07
CA VAL A 227 7.25 -5.22 -2.22
C VAL A 227 7.56 -4.41 -3.47
N LEU A 228 8.61 -4.77 -4.19
CA LEU A 228 9.04 -4.14 -5.43
C LEU A 228 8.47 -4.91 -6.62
N ILE A 229 7.72 -4.24 -7.46
CA ILE A 229 6.98 -4.87 -8.56
C ILE A 229 7.28 -4.19 -9.90
N ASN A 230 7.54 -5.02 -10.92
CA ASN A 230 7.50 -4.63 -12.32
C ASN A 230 7.03 -5.84 -13.14
N GLN A 231 5.70 -5.99 -13.31
CA GLN A 231 5.00 -7.15 -13.87
C GLN A 231 5.24 -8.46 -13.10
N THR A 232 6.36 -8.58 -12.41
CA THR A 232 6.69 -9.64 -11.45
C THR A 232 7.23 -9.03 -10.17
N ILE A 233 7.42 -9.81 -9.13
CA ILE A 233 8.03 -9.34 -7.88
C ILE A 233 9.55 -9.42 -7.98
N LEU A 234 10.20 -8.27 -7.91
CA LEU A 234 11.66 -8.14 -7.97
C LEU A 234 12.32 -8.26 -6.60
N GLY A 235 11.57 -7.99 -5.53
CA GLY A 235 12.02 -8.13 -4.16
C GLY A 235 10.88 -7.88 -3.18
N TYR A 236 10.91 -8.54 -2.03
CA TYR A 236 9.99 -8.30 -0.92
C TYR A 236 10.64 -8.62 0.42
N GLY A 237 10.18 -7.99 1.49
CA GLY A 237 10.68 -8.19 2.84
C GLY A 237 10.84 -6.89 3.61
N PRO A 238 11.60 -6.88 4.72
CA PRO A 238 11.85 -5.69 5.52
C PRO A 238 12.36 -4.52 4.68
N THR A 239 11.74 -3.34 4.85
CA THR A 239 12.02 -2.16 4.01
C THR A 239 13.52 -1.83 3.97
N HIS A 240 14.21 -1.84 5.12
CA HIS A 240 15.63 -1.56 5.20
C HIS A 240 16.54 -2.52 4.42
N LYS A 241 16.04 -3.74 4.06
CA LYS A 241 16.77 -4.73 3.27
C LYS A 241 16.42 -4.68 1.79
N VAL A 242 15.17 -4.39 1.48
CA VAL A 242 14.62 -4.48 0.12
C VAL A 242 14.69 -3.13 -0.59
N PHE A 243 14.49 -2.04 0.14
CA PHE A 243 14.40 -0.69 -0.42
C PHE A 243 15.80 -0.07 -0.59
N THR A 244 16.60 -0.73 -1.43
CA THR A 244 17.98 -0.32 -1.74
C THR A 244 18.03 0.36 -3.11
N ARG A 245 19.07 1.17 -3.33
CA ARG A 245 19.31 1.82 -4.61
C ARG A 245 19.30 0.82 -5.76
N GLU A 246 20.03 -0.28 -5.64
CA GLU A 246 20.15 -1.31 -6.69
C GLU A 246 18.78 -1.90 -7.04
N ASN A 247 17.99 -2.26 -6.04
CA ASN A 247 16.66 -2.82 -6.26
C ASN A 247 15.69 -1.79 -6.87
N LEU A 248 15.78 -0.52 -6.46
CA LEU A 248 14.98 0.57 -7.03
C LEU A 248 15.37 0.83 -8.50
N GLU A 249 16.66 0.91 -8.83
CA GLU A 249 17.12 1.07 -10.21
C GLU A 249 16.60 -0.08 -11.12
N ARG A 250 16.60 -1.31 -10.61
CA ARG A 250 16.03 -2.48 -11.33
C ARG A 250 14.50 -2.37 -11.48
N THR A 251 13.81 -1.94 -10.42
CA THR A 251 12.34 -1.84 -10.42
C THR A 251 11.84 -0.77 -11.38
N PHE A 252 12.57 0.32 -11.47
CA PHE A 252 12.20 1.48 -12.28
C PHE A 252 12.84 1.52 -13.67
N GLU A 253 13.71 0.55 -14.03
CA GLU A 253 14.30 0.37 -15.36
C GLU A 253 14.87 1.65 -15.98
N GLY A 254 15.58 2.45 -15.17
CA GLY A 254 16.20 3.70 -15.62
C GLY A 254 15.26 4.90 -15.78
N VAL A 255 14.00 4.78 -15.38
CA VAL A 255 13.05 5.91 -15.29
C VAL A 255 13.41 6.82 -14.12
N LEU A 256 14.04 6.28 -13.05
CA LEU A 256 14.48 7.09 -11.92
C LEU A 256 15.54 8.11 -12.35
N ARG A 257 15.23 9.36 -12.08
CA ARG A 257 16.26 10.41 -12.12
C ARG A 257 17.10 10.28 -10.87
N HIS A 258 18.41 10.24 -11.05
CA HIS A 258 19.33 10.29 -9.92
C HIS A 258 20.25 11.49 -10.02
N LEU A 259 20.47 12.16 -8.90
CA LEU A 259 21.43 13.22 -8.73
C LEU A 259 22.38 12.79 -7.61
N THR A 260 23.67 12.70 -7.92
CA THR A 260 24.69 12.48 -6.89
C THR A 260 25.42 13.78 -6.63
N ILE A 261 25.37 14.25 -5.38
CA ILE A 261 26.10 15.43 -4.93
C ILE A 261 27.39 14.94 -4.27
N PRO A 262 28.58 15.28 -4.82
CA PRO A 262 29.85 14.86 -4.25
C PRO A 262 30.06 15.40 -2.83
N ALA A 263 30.71 14.62 -1.98
CA ALA A 263 31.05 15.01 -0.60
C ALA A 263 31.73 16.37 -0.51
N GLN A 264 32.64 16.65 -1.42
CA GLN A 264 33.40 17.95 -1.49
C GLN A 264 32.50 19.17 -1.67
N THR A 265 31.29 18.99 -2.20
CA THR A 265 30.28 20.06 -2.36
C THR A 265 29.42 20.23 -1.11
N LEU A 266 29.32 19.19 -0.29
CA LEU A 266 28.42 19.12 0.87
C LEU A 266 29.16 19.41 2.18
N HIS A 267 30.42 19.01 2.27
CA HIS A 267 31.21 19.01 3.50
C HIS A 267 32.48 19.86 3.39
N THR A 268 32.71 20.66 4.40
CA THR A 268 33.96 21.42 4.58
C THR A 268 34.88 20.83 5.64
N ASP A 269 34.42 19.79 6.34
CA ASP A 269 35.07 19.16 7.50
C ASP A 269 35.80 17.85 7.16
N GLY A 270 35.87 17.48 5.88
CA GLY A 270 36.58 16.27 5.43
C GLY A 270 35.71 14.99 5.43
N ASP A 271 34.41 15.12 5.57
CA ASP A 271 33.46 13.98 5.39
C ASP A 271 33.39 13.59 3.90
N ASP A 272 33.75 12.36 3.58
CA ASP A 272 33.78 11.84 2.20
C ASP A 272 32.44 11.26 1.70
N ARG A 273 31.38 11.32 2.52
CA ARG A 273 30.07 10.78 2.16
C ARG A 273 29.38 11.63 1.12
N LYS A 274 28.96 11.01 0.02
CA LYS A 274 28.13 11.64 -1.02
C LYS A 274 26.64 11.51 -0.68
N VAL A 275 25.82 12.41 -1.21
CA VAL A 275 24.36 12.29 -1.17
C VAL A 275 23.86 11.84 -2.53
N THR A 276 23.09 10.76 -2.56
CA THR A 276 22.39 10.28 -3.75
C THR A 276 20.90 10.52 -3.58
N ILE A 277 20.30 11.19 -4.55
CA ILE A 277 18.88 11.52 -4.60
C ILE A 277 18.26 10.69 -5.73
N LEU A 278 17.27 9.88 -5.42
CA LEU A 278 16.48 9.10 -6.38
C LEU A 278 15.05 9.64 -6.39
N THR A 279 14.52 9.95 -7.57
CA THR A 279 13.17 10.48 -7.71
C THR A 279 12.53 10.02 -9.01
N ASP A 280 11.21 9.86 -8.98
CA ASP A 280 10.32 9.60 -10.12
C ASP A 280 9.34 10.76 -10.39
N ASP A 281 9.67 11.98 -9.96
CA ASP A 281 8.96 13.26 -10.05
C ASP A 281 8.18 13.69 -8.79
N GLU A 282 8.14 12.87 -7.70
CA GLU A 282 7.58 13.28 -6.40
C GLU A 282 8.68 13.47 -5.33
N ARG A 283 8.40 13.11 -4.07
CA ARG A 283 9.38 13.24 -2.99
C ARG A 283 10.54 12.29 -3.21
N PRO A 284 11.76 12.79 -3.29
CA PRO A 284 12.91 11.97 -3.58
C PRO A 284 13.26 11.07 -2.39
N PHE A 285 13.77 9.89 -2.69
CA PHE A 285 14.53 9.09 -1.75
C PHE A 285 15.95 9.64 -1.69
N VAL A 286 16.43 9.99 -0.49
CA VAL A 286 17.75 10.56 -0.27
C VAL A 286 18.59 9.56 0.49
N GLN A 287 19.72 9.16 -0.11
CA GLN A 287 20.69 8.28 0.52
C GLN A 287 21.98 9.07 0.84
N TYR A 288 22.43 9.00 2.08
CA TYR A 288 23.64 9.63 2.56
C TYR A 288 24.74 8.57 2.74
N GLY A 289 25.85 8.69 2.01
CA GLY A 289 26.89 7.66 1.95
C GLY A 289 26.49 6.44 1.09
N ASP A 290 27.20 5.34 1.29
CA ASP A 290 26.95 4.07 0.58
C ASP A 290 26.07 3.10 1.40
N GLU A 291 25.71 3.43 2.66
CA GLU A 291 24.88 2.63 3.55
C GLU A 291 23.54 3.30 3.85
N VAL A 292 22.50 2.49 3.96
CA VAL A 292 21.20 2.92 4.50
C VAL A 292 21.39 3.15 6.00
N GLN A 293 21.37 4.39 6.47
CA GLN A 293 21.37 4.66 7.91
C GLN A 293 20.02 4.23 8.48
N THR A 294 20.00 3.12 9.21
CA THR A 294 18.95 2.85 10.19
C THR A 294 19.18 3.82 11.35
N THR A 295 18.29 4.78 11.53
CA THR A 295 18.20 5.51 12.79
C THR A 295 17.67 4.54 13.84
N ASP A 296 18.58 3.90 14.58
CA ASP A 296 18.24 3.28 15.86
C ASP A 296 17.79 4.38 16.80
N HIS A 297 16.49 4.49 17.03
CA HIS A 297 15.95 5.17 18.18
C HIS A 297 15.86 4.16 19.33
N ASP A 298 17.04 3.83 19.89
CA ASP A 298 17.15 3.32 21.25
C ASP A 298 17.66 4.48 22.12
N GLU A 299 16.71 5.14 22.83
CA GLU A 299 16.86 5.65 24.18
C GLU A 299 15.49 6.10 24.72
#